data_0819b9f83254d16c5cacf7f10b83f022
#
_entry.id   0819b9f83254d16c5cacf7f10b83f022
#
_cell.length_a   1.000
_cell.length_b   1.000
_cell.length_c   1.000
_cell.angle_alpha   90.00
_cell.angle_beta   90.00
_cell.angle_gamma   90.00
#
_symmetry.space_group_name_H-M   'P 1'
#
loop_
_entity.id
_entity.type
_entity.pdbx_description
1 polymer ?
#
loop_
_entity_poly.entity_id
_entity_poly.type
_entity_poly.pdbx_seq_one_letter_code
_entity_poly.pdbx_strand_id
1 'polypeptide(L)'
;MMALSLEYQKYLIEKMRIYALFGGGISMENAKNRPPFRYDIVGSFLRPEALKEKRETFAAGKIAAEELKEAEDAAIRDLVAKEKEVGLKAVTDGEFRRRYWHLDFLAALEGIEEVGAEKWSVAFKGAQPKATTVKIVDKADFGDHPFIEHFRYLQSLAGDTLAKMTIPSPSMLHLICCVRATDYAPIKRYEDEARLYENIALAYQKAVRAFYEAGCRYLQLDDTSWGEFCDPEKRKAYEARGFDLDKIECAYVTMINRVLEAKPADMTITMHICRGNFRSTWFSSGGYEPVAEILFGGCHVDGFFLEYDSDRAGGFEPLKHIKDQRVVLGLVTSKTADLENKDDIKKRIEEAAKFVPLDQLCLTPQCGFSSTEEGNILTEDDQWKKLRLIREIAEEVWQ
;
A
#
# COMPACT_ATOMS: atom_id res chain seq x y z
N MET A 1 27.82 -10.37 -15.52
CA MET A 1 26.71 -10.99 -16.28
C MET A 1 26.72 -12.48 -15.98
N MET A 2 26.04 -12.93 -14.93
CA MET A 2 25.73 -14.34 -14.72
C MET A 2 24.32 -14.58 -15.23
N ALA A 3 24.20 -15.38 -16.26
CA ALA A 3 22.90 -15.79 -16.81
C ALA A 3 22.11 -16.53 -15.73
N LEU A 4 20.86 -16.12 -15.52
CA LEU A 4 19.87 -16.90 -14.79
C LEU A 4 19.93 -18.34 -15.27
N SER A 5 19.89 -19.33 -14.39
CA SER A 5 20.02 -20.73 -14.76
C SER A 5 19.00 -21.08 -15.84
N LEU A 6 19.41 -21.92 -16.81
CA LEU A 6 18.54 -22.36 -17.91
C LEU A 6 17.21 -22.96 -17.40
N GLU A 7 17.21 -23.53 -16.20
CA GLU A 7 16.00 -24.08 -15.55
C GLU A 7 15.04 -22.98 -15.11
N TYR A 8 15.53 -21.83 -14.63
CA TYR A 8 14.67 -20.72 -14.23
C TYR A 8 14.05 -20.03 -15.46
N GLN A 9 14.81 -19.91 -16.56
CA GLN A 9 14.26 -19.41 -17.84
C GLN A 9 13.20 -20.36 -18.41
N LYS A 10 13.39 -21.67 -18.32
CA LYS A 10 12.39 -22.67 -18.72
C LYS A 10 11.14 -22.62 -17.86
N TYR A 11 11.29 -22.46 -16.54
CA TYR A 11 10.18 -22.31 -15.61
C TYR A 11 9.32 -21.07 -15.93
N LEU A 12 9.96 -19.92 -16.22
CA LEU A 12 9.26 -18.69 -16.63
C LEU A 12 8.51 -18.88 -17.95
N ILE A 13 9.12 -19.52 -18.95
CA ILE A 13 8.50 -19.75 -20.27
C ILE A 13 7.30 -20.71 -20.15
N GLU A 14 7.40 -21.75 -19.32
CA GLU A 14 6.34 -22.73 -19.13
C GLU A 14 5.16 -22.14 -18.36
N LYS A 15 5.41 -21.32 -17.33
CA LYS A 15 4.38 -20.54 -16.62
C LYS A 15 3.69 -19.49 -17.52
N MET A 16 4.43 -18.80 -18.38
CA MET A 16 3.85 -17.86 -19.34
C MET A 16 2.93 -18.57 -20.36
N ARG A 17 3.24 -19.80 -20.75
CA ARG A 17 2.37 -20.61 -21.63
C ARG A 17 1.07 -21.04 -20.96
N ILE A 18 1.12 -21.40 -19.69
CA ILE A 18 -0.06 -21.80 -18.90
C ILE A 18 -1.00 -20.59 -18.69
N TYR A 19 -0.46 -19.40 -18.43
CA TYR A 19 -1.27 -18.17 -18.29
C TYR A 19 -1.97 -17.77 -19.61
N ALA A 20 -1.31 -17.94 -20.74
CA ALA A 20 -1.89 -17.65 -22.06
C ALA A 20 -3.04 -18.62 -22.46
N LEU A 21 -3.10 -19.81 -21.86
CA LEU A 21 -4.13 -20.82 -22.14
C LEU A 21 -5.39 -20.70 -21.27
N PHE A 22 -5.33 -19.98 -20.13
CA PHE A 22 -6.43 -19.84 -19.16
C PHE A 22 -6.96 -18.39 -19.02
N GLY A 23 -6.46 -17.43 -19.80
CA GLY A 23 -6.92 -16.04 -19.85
C GLY A 23 -8.30 -15.92 -20.53
N GLY A 24 -9.34 -16.41 -19.85
CA GLY A 24 -10.72 -16.17 -20.23
C GLY A 24 -11.06 -14.68 -20.10
N GLY A 25 -11.32 -14.01 -21.22
CA GLY A 25 -11.72 -12.60 -21.25
C GLY A 25 -12.93 -12.35 -20.35
N ILE A 26 -12.72 -11.55 -19.32
CA ILE A 26 -13.81 -11.04 -18.47
C ILE A 26 -14.63 -10.07 -19.33
N SER A 27 -15.96 -10.24 -19.40
CA SER A 27 -16.82 -9.32 -20.15
C SER A 27 -16.65 -7.90 -19.62
N MET A 28 -16.66 -6.89 -20.52
CA MET A 28 -16.44 -5.47 -20.17
C MET A 28 -17.42 -4.95 -19.09
N GLU A 29 -18.61 -5.50 -19.00
CA GLU A 29 -19.62 -5.15 -17.99
C GLU A 29 -19.26 -5.63 -16.57
N ASN A 30 -18.58 -6.77 -16.43
CA ASN A 30 -18.04 -7.27 -15.17
C ASN A 30 -16.79 -6.48 -14.73
N ALA A 31 -16.07 -5.86 -15.65
CA ALA A 31 -14.88 -5.07 -15.33
C ALA A 31 -15.22 -3.72 -14.66
N LYS A 32 -16.38 -3.11 -14.97
CA LYS A 32 -16.81 -1.83 -14.39
C LYS A 32 -17.15 -1.92 -12.89
N ASN A 33 -17.55 -3.10 -12.40
CA ASN A 33 -18.02 -3.32 -11.03
C ASN A 33 -17.01 -4.04 -10.11
N ARG A 34 -15.77 -4.19 -10.54
CA ARG A 34 -14.68 -4.77 -9.72
C ARG A 34 -13.66 -3.70 -9.31
N PRO A 35 -13.09 -3.80 -8.09
CA PRO A 35 -12.00 -2.92 -7.68
C PRO A 35 -10.70 -3.17 -8.50
N PRO A 36 -9.80 -2.18 -8.61
CA PRO A 36 -9.99 -0.81 -8.13
C PRO A 36 -11.10 -0.09 -8.93
N PHE A 37 -11.86 0.75 -8.25
CA PHE A 37 -12.98 1.49 -8.86
C PHE A 37 -12.49 2.73 -9.61
N ARG A 38 -13.36 3.33 -10.47
CA ARG A 38 -13.02 4.53 -11.24
C ARG A 38 -12.59 5.71 -10.37
N TYR A 39 -13.15 5.79 -9.17
CA TYR A 39 -12.65 6.60 -8.07
C TYR A 39 -12.50 5.70 -6.84
N ASP A 40 -11.36 5.78 -6.22
CA ASP A 40 -10.97 4.90 -5.13
C ASP A 40 -10.19 5.70 -4.07
N ILE A 41 -9.78 5.05 -3.01
CA ILE A 41 -9.02 5.62 -1.91
C ILE A 41 -7.82 4.74 -1.58
N VAL A 42 -6.74 5.34 -1.08
CA VAL A 42 -5.59 4.60 -0.57
C VAL A 42 -5.97 3.85 0.71
N GLY A 43 -6.58 4.53 1.71
CA GLY A 43 -7.18 3.79 2.83
C GLY A 43 -7.17 4.52 4.17
N SER A 44 -6.12 5.29 4.50
CA SER A 44 -6.08 6.01 5.77
C SER A 44 -6.81 7.35 5.72
N PHE A 45 -7.45 7.70 6.83
CA PHE A 45 -8.20 8.95 7.03
C PHE A 45 -7.69 9.72 8.23
N LEU A 46 -7.98 11.03 8.28
CA LEU A 46 -7.70 11.88 9.43
C LEU A 46 -8.49 11.39 10.65
N ARG A 47 -7.79 11.13 11.73
CA ARG A 47 -8.41 10.69 12.97
C ARG A 47 -9.13 11.85 13.65
N PRO A 48 -10.41 11.68 14.08
CA PRO A 48 -11.12 12.66 14.87
C PRO A 48 -10.35 13.04 16.15
N GLU A 49 -10.43 14.30 16.56
CA GLU A 49 -9.70 14.78 17.75
C GLU A 49 -10.07 13.98 19.02
N ALA A 50 -11.36 13.66 19.19
CA ALA A 50 -11.82 12.84 20.30
C ALA A 50 -11.15 11.46 20.37
N LEU A 51 -10.83 10.85 19.21
CA LEU A 51 -10.10 9.59 19.17
C LEU A 51 -8.63 9.77 19.55
N LYS A 52 -7.98 10.86 19.11
CA LYS A 52 -6.60 11.18 19.51
C LYS A 52 -6.48 11.39 21.02
N GLU A 53 -7.38 12.16 21.62
CA GLU A 53 -7.44 12.34 23.08
C GLU A 53 -7.61 11.02 23.84
N LYS A 54 -8.45 10.10 23.33
CA LYS A 54 -8.61 8.76 23.92
C LYS A 54 -7.35 7.94 23.82
N ARG A 55 -6.64 7.98 22.68
CA ARG A 55 -5.35 7.28 22.50
C ARG A 55 -4.27 7.82 23.44
N GLU A 56 -4.19 9.14 23.61
CA GLU A 56 -3.28 9.76 24.58
C GLU A 56 -3.61 9.37 26.02
N THR A 57 -4.91 9.33 26.38
CA THR A 57 -5.38 8.93 27.70
C THR A 57 -5.06 7.47 28.00
N PHE A 58 -5.19 6.60 27.00
CA PHE A 58 -4.79 5.19 27.06
C PHE A 58 -3.28 5.03 27.21
N ALA A 59 -2.49 5.74 26.40
CA ALA A 59 -1.03 5.73 26.48
C ALA A 59 -0.51 6.21 27.84
N ALA A 60 -1.27 7.10 28.51
CA ALA A 60 -0.98 7.54 29.88
C ALA A 60 -1.48 6.55 30.97
N GLY A 61 -2.04 5.40 30.61
CA GLY A 61 -2.56 4.38 31.52
C GLY A 61 -3.81 4.79 32.33
N LYS A 62 -4.58 5.76 31.82
CA LYS A 62 -5.73 6.34 32.54
C LYS A 62 -7.08 5.71 32.13
N ILE A 63 -7.14 4.97 31.05
CA ILE A 63 -8.31 4.20 30.61
C ILE A 63 -7.91 2.78 30.23
N ALA A 64 -8.87 1.87 30.25
CA ALA A 64 -8.70 0.47 29.87
C ALA A 64 -8.68 0.30 28.33
N ALA A 65 -8.13 -0.82 27.85
CA ALA A 65 -8.09 -1.14 26.43
C ALA A 65 -9.50 -1.24 25.81
N GLU A 66 -10.48 -1.71 26.57
CA GLU A 66 -11.87 -1.81 26.19
C GLU A 66 -12.49 -0.43 25.90
N GLU A 67 -12.16 0.59 26.71
CA GLU A 67 -12.65 1.96 26.49
C GLU A 67 -12.03 2.59 25.23
N LEU A 68 -10.73 2.32 24.97
CA LEU A 68 -10.11 2.75 23.73
C LEU A 68 -10.77 2.06 22.52
N LYS A 69 -10.97 0.75 22.61
CA LYS A 69 -11.64 -0.02 21.54
C LYS A 69 -13.05 0.50 21.25
N GLU A 70 -13.83 0.84 22.27
CA GLU A 70 -15.17 1.42 22.07
C GLU A 70 -15.10 2.77 21.33
N ALA A 71 -14.13 3.61 21.67
CA ALA A 71 -13.92 4.89 20.98
C ALA A 71 -13.47 4.69 19.52
N GLU A 72 -12.58 3.72 19.25
CA GLU A 72 -12.16 3.34 17.90
C GLU A 72 -13.35 2.79 17.09
N ASP A 73 -14.14 1.89 17.68
CA ASP A 73 -15.35 1.33 17.06
C ASP A 73 -16.36 2.42 16.68
N ALA A 74 -16.59 3.39 17.55
CA ALA A 74 -17.47 4.52 17.27
C ALA A 74 -16.94 5.39 16.12
N ALA A 75 -15.67 5.75 16.18
CA ALA A 75 -15.03 6.58 15.15
C ALA A 75 -15.03 5.89 13.77
N ILE A 76 -14.76 4.59 13.72
CA ILE A 76 -14.79 3.80 12.46
C ILE A 76 -16.22 3.71 11.91
N ARG A 77 -17.24 3.55 12.76
CA ARG A 77 -18.63 3.55 12.32
C ARG A 77 -19.02 4.88 11.67
N ASP A 78 -18.64 5.99 12.28
CA ASP A 78 -18.91 7.33 11.75
C ASP A 78 -18.14 7.58 10.44
N LEU A 79 -16.89 7.12 10.36
CA LEU A 79 -16.10 7.18 9.14
C LEU A 79 -16.78 6.41 8.00
N VAL A 80 -17.13 5.15 8.21
CA VAL A 80 -17.76 4.30 7.18
C VAL A 80 -19.08 4.91 6.69
N ALA A 81 -19.86 5.54 7.59
CA ALA A 81 -21.06 6.26 7.18
C ALA A 81 -20.75 7.44 6.25
N LYS A 82 -19.73 8.23 6.54
CA LYS A 82 -19.27 9.36 5.70
C LYS A 82 -18.69 8.89 4.35
N GLU A 83 -17.92 7.79 4.34
CA GLU A 83 -17.39 7.19 3.11
C GLU A 83 -18.52 6.78 2.15
N LYS A 84 -19.59 6.18 2.69
CA LYS A 84 -20.80 5.82 1.92
C LYS A 84 -21.56 7.06 1.44
N GLU A 85 -21.69 8.09 2.28
CA GLU A 85 -22.35 9.37 1.93
C GLU A 85 -21.64 10.05 0.76
N VAL A 86 -20.31 10.07 0.75
CA VAL A 86 -19.52 10.61 -0.37
C VAL A 86 -19.66 9.73 -1.62
N GLY A 87 -20.14 8.51 -1.49
CA GLY A 87 -20.44 7.59 -2.59
C GLY A 87 -19.29 6.66 -2.95
N LEU A 88 -18.32 6.46 -2.06
CA LEU A 88 -17.24 5.48 -2.27
C LEU A 88 -17.81 4.08 -2.49
N LYS A 89 -17.19 3.33 -3.39
CA LYS A 89 -17.59 1.95 -3.73
C LYS A 89 -16.89 0.91 -2.85
N ALA A 90 -15.82 1.31 -2.17
CA ALA A 90 -15.17 0.57 -1.12
C ALA A 90 -14.97 1.48 0.10
N VAL A 91 -15.05 0.88 1.29
CA VAL A 91 -14.86 1.57 2.58
C VAL A 91 -13.71 0.93 3.34
N THR A 92 -13.01 1.72 4.16
CA THR A 92 -11.90 1.28 5.02
C THR A 92 -12.19 1.61 6.49
N ASP A 93 -11.38 1.07 7.40
CA ASP A 93 -11.40 1.47 8.81
C ASP A 93 -10.62 2.78 9.08
N GLY A 94 -10.13 3.44 8.02
CA GLY A 94 -9.32 4.65 8.09
C GLY A 94 -7.97 4.48 8.76
N GLU A 95 -7.60 3.23 9.10
CA GLU A 95 -6.42 2.89 9.92
C GLU A 95 -6.50 3.46 11.35
N PHE A 96 -7.71 3.72 11.86
CA PHE A 96 -7.92 4.41 13.12
C PHE A 96 -7.37 3.66 14.35
N ARG A 97 -7.18 2.34 14.23
CA ARG A 97 -6.58 1.52 15.29
C ARG A 97 -5.06 1.51 15.28
N ARG A 98 -4.42 2.04 14.22
CA ARG A 98 -2.97 2.00 14.01
C ARG A 98 -2.27 3.27 14.52
N ARG A 99 -1.08 3.11 15.09
CA ARG A 99 -0.13 4.20 15.32
C ARG A 99 0.61 4.54 14.03
N TYR A 100 1.08 3.49 13.35
CA TYR A 100 1.78 3.57 12.07
C TYR A 100 1.16 2.58 11.07
N TRP A 101 0.96 3.00 9.84
CA TRP A 101 0.34 2.21 8.79
C TRP A 101 0.97 0.82 8.60
N HIS A 102 2.28 0.65 8.87
CA HIS A 102 3.05 -0.57 8.62
C HIS A 102 3.52 -1.29 9.89
N LEU A 103 4.03 -0.55 10.90
CA LEU A 103 4.66 -1.18 12.06
C LEU A 103 3.67 -1.99 12.89
N ASP A 104 2.44 -1.51 13.06
CA ASP A 104 1.41 -2.22 13.83
C ASP A 104 1.06 -3.59 13.24
N PHE A 105 1.10 -3.71 11.89
CA PHE A 105 0.94 -5.00 11.24
C PHE A 105 2.19 -5.86 11.37
N LEU A 106 3.36 -5.30 11.05
CA LEU A 106 4.61 -6.07 11.02
C LEU A 106 4.99 -6.60 12.41
N ALA A 107 4.79 -5.82 13.48
CA ALA A 107 5.09 -6.22 14.85
C ALA A 107 4.15 -7.32 15.38
N ALA A 108 2.98 -7.51 14.76
CA ALA A 108 2.05 -8.57 15.11
C ALA A 108 2.29 -9.89 14.35
N LEU A 109 3.27 -9.93 13.44
CA LEU A 109 3.73 -11.18 12.83
C LEU A 109 4.54 -11.99 13.84
N GLU A 110 4.39 -13.31 13.81
CA GLU A 110 5.24 -14.22 14.57
C GLU A 110 6.72 -14.08 14.15
N GLY A 111 7.63 -14.10 15.10
CA GLY A 111 9.07 -13.96 14.87
C GLY A 111 9.55 -12.53 14.59
N ILE A 112 8.68 -11.55 14.76
CA ILE A 112 8.98 -10.12 14.60
C ILE A 112 8.73 -9.41 15.94
N GLU A 113 9.65 -8.55 16.34
CA GLU A 113 9.54 -7.75 17.58
C GLU A 113 9.63 -6.25 17.28
N GLU A 114 8.74 -5.47 17.88
CA GLU A 114 8.87 -4.02 17.93
C GLU A 114 9.98 -3.63 18.90
N VAL A 115 10.89 -2.76 18.43
CA VAL A 115 12.02 -2.28 19.24
C VAL A 115 12.11 -0.76 19.15
N GLY A 116 12.52 -0.13 20.25
CA GLY A 116 12.84 1.30 20.24
C GLY A 116 14.03 1.55 19.31
N ALA A 117 14.00 2.65 18.57
CA ALA A 117 15.10 3.09 17.74
C ALA A 117 15.63 4.44 18.26
N GLU A 118 16.95 4.65 18.21
CA GLU A 118 17.53 5.95 18.58
C GLU A 118 17.14 7.05 17.57
N LYS A 119 16.99 6.67 16.29
CA LYS A 119 16.60 7.56 15.19
C LYS A 119 15.73 6.80 14.18
N TRP A 120 14.80 7.51 13.55
CA TRP A 120 14.16 7.00 12.36
C TRP A 120 15.19 6.74 11.25
N SER A 121 15.01 5.64 10.55
CA SER A 121 15.83 5.30 9.38
C SER A 121 15.54 6.19 8.16
N VAL A 122 14.43 6.94 8.17
CA VAL A 122 14.04 7.88 7.10
C VAL A 122 13.85 9.28 7.67
N ALA A 123 14.32 10.29 6.94
CA ALA A 123 14.20 11.70 7.32
C ALA A 123 13.04 12.36 6.55
N PHE A 124 12.00 12.76 7.24
CA PHE A 124 10.95 13.60 6.69
C PHE A 124 11.35 15.07 6.74
N LYS A 125 10.86 15.86 5.78
CA LYS A 125 11.12 17.31 5.77
C LYS A 125 10.35 17.99 6.90
N GLY A 126 11.08 18.49 7.91
CA GLY A 126 10.54 19.40 8.94
C GLY A 126 9.90 18.75 10.17
N ALA A 127 9.65 17.45 10.20
CA ALA A 127 9.13 16.75 11.37
C ALA A 127 9.61 15.30 11.40
N GLN A 128 9.77 14.75 12.62
CA GLN A 128 10.18 13.35 12.78
C GLN A 128 9.18 12.64 13.70
N PRO A 129 8.67 11.46 13.32
CA PRO A 129 7.85 10.64 14.21
C PRO A 129 8.69 10.05 15.35
N LYS A 130 8.01 9.50 16.37
CA LYS A 130 8.67 8.73 17.44
C LYS A 130 9.50 7.60 16.85
N ALA A 131 10.76 7.47 17.22
CA ALA A 131 11.62 6.45 16.67
C ALA A 131 11.27 5.07 17.24
N THR A 132 10.63 4.25 16.43
CA THR A 132 10.37 2.83 16.68
C THR A 132 10.58 2.06 15.38
N THR A 133 10.90 0.78 15.46
CA THR A 133 11.13 -0.10 14.31
C THR A 133 10.80 -1.54 14.67
N VAL A 134 10.96 -2.46 13.74
CA VAL A 134 10.82 -3.90 14.00
C VAL A 134 12.12 -4.62 13.66
N LYS A 135 12.36 -5.74 14.37
CA LYS A 135 13.47 -6.67 14.12
C LYS A 135 12.95 -8.08 13.92
N ILE A 136 13.62 -8.83 13.06
CA ILE A 136 13.38 -10.26 12.87
C ILE A 136 14.17 -11.01 13.94
N VAL A 137 13.46 -11.70 14.83
CA VAL A 137 14.06 -12.44 15.95
C VAL A 137 13.90 -13.96 15.84
N ASP A 138 12.93 -14.43 15.04
CA ASP A 138 12.74 -15.84 14.71
C ASP A 138 12.11 -15.98 13.31
N LYS A 139 11.52 -17.15 13.03
CA LYS A 139 10.82 -17.40 11.77
C LYS A 139 9.64 -16.42 11.60
N ALA A 140 9.71 -15.61 10.54
CA ALA A 140 8.57 -14.80 10.15
C ALA A 140 7.40 -15.70 9.76
N ASP A 141 6.26 -15.57 10.45
CA ASP A 141 5.04 -16.32 10.16
C ASP A 141 3.79 -15.48 10.47
N PHE A 142 2.62 -15.93 10.01
CA PHE A 142 1.33 -15.31 10.26
C PHE A 142 0.47 -16.26 11.10
N GLY A 143 0.18 -15.86 12.32
CA GLY A 143 -0.62 -16.61 13.29
C GLY A 143 -1.93 -15.91 13.63
N ASP A 144 -2.24 -15.81 14.93
CA ASP A 144 -3.40 -15.05 15.41
C ASP A 144 -3.10 -13.55 15.34
N HIS A 145 -3.59 -12.92 14.29
CA HIS A 145 -3.24 -11.54 13.95
C HIS A 145 -4.43 -10.59 14.17
N PRO A 146 -4.27 -9.50 14.96
CA PRO A 146 -5.38 -8.62 15.36
C PRO A 146 -6.08 -7.96 14.18
N PHE A 147 -5.43 -7.77 13.04
CA PHE A 147 -6.04 -7.15 11.86
C PHE A 147 -7.16 -8.00 11.25
N ILE A 148 -7.26 -9.29 11.56
CA ILE A 148 -8.39 -10.11 11.14
C ILE A 148 -9.67 -9.68 11.86
N GLU A 149 -9.59 -9.41 13.19
CA GLU A 149 -10.73 -8.88 13.94
C GLU A 149 -11.05 -7.43 13.53
N HIS A 150 -10.04 -6.60 13.24
CA HIS A 150 -10.25 -5.25 12.71
C HIS A 150 -11.02 -5.31 11.39
N PHE A 151 -10.65 -6.21 10.49
CA PHE A 151 -11.36 -6.40 9.22
C PHE A 151 -12.78 -6.92 9.42
N ARG A 152 -13.00 -7.90 10.30
CA ARG A 152 -14.36 -8.40 10.61
C ARG A 152 -15.27 -7.29 11.10
N TYR A 153 -14.75 -6.39 11.93
CA TYR A 153 -15.51 -5.23 12.39
C TYR A 153 -15.88 -4.30 11.22
N LEU A 154 -14.90 -3.94 10.38
CA LEU A 154 -15.15 -3.14 9.16
C LEU A 154 -16.18 -3.82 8.26
N GLN A 155 -16.05 -5.12 8.00
CA GLN A 155 -16.97 -5.90 7.18
C GLN A 155 -18.40 -5.85 7.73
N SER A 156 -18.58 -5.86 9.05
CA SER A 156 -19.90 -5.76 9.70
C SER A 156 -20.59 -4.40 9.46
N LEU A 157 -19.82 -3.36 9.21
CA LEU A 157 -20.29 -2.00 8.92
C LEU A 157 -20.49 -1.73 7.42
N ALA A 158 -19.81 -2.48 6.56
CA ALA A 158 -19.77 -2.23 5.13
C ALA A 158 -21.15 -2.39 4.46
N GLY A 159 -21.98 -3.35 4.90
CA GLY A 159 -23.28 -3.62 4.28
C GLY A 159 -23.11 -4.03 2.81
N ASP A 160 -23.78 -3.33 1.91
CA ASP A 160 -23.68 -3.56 0.44
C ASP A 160 -22.45 -2.95 -0.21
N THR A 161 -21.65 -2.16 0.54
CA THR A 161 -20.41 -1.57 0.07
C THR A 161 -19.26 -2.55 0.32
N LEU A 162 -18.26 -2.55 -0.56
CA LEU A 162 -17.12 -3.46 -0.40
C LEU A 162 -16.19 -2.99 0.74
N ALA A 163 -15.85 -3.87 1.67
CA ALA A 163 -14.81 -3.59 2.66
C ALA A 163 -13.42 -3.79 2.05
N LYS A 164 -12.58 -2.75 2.13
CA LYS A 164 -11.19 -2.75 1.68
C LYS A 164 -10.26 -2.77 2.89
N MET A 165 -9.29 -3.70 2.88
CA MET A 165 -8.23 -3.75 3.90
C MET A 165 -6.90 -3.35 3.31
N THR A 166 -6.11 -2.60 4.08
CA THR A 166 -4.75 -2.20 3.75
C THR A 166 -3.76 -2.85 4.70
N ILE A 167 -2.69 -3.39 4.18
CA ILE A 167 -1.57 -3.93 4.96
C ILE A 167 -0.25 -3.55 4.30
N PRO A 168 0.88 -3.45 5.02
CA PRO A 168 2.16 -3.25 4.37
C PRO A 168 2.47 -4.39 3.42
N SER A 169 3.16 -4.09 2.32
CA SER A 169 3.65 -5.08 1.38
C SER A 169 4.71 -5.99 2.03
N PRO A 170 4.89 -7.23 1.58
CA PRO A 170 5.89 -8.15 2.13
C PRO A 170 7.32 -7.62 2.01
N SER A 171 7.64 -6.83 0.98
CA SER A 171 8.91 -6.12 0.79
C SER A 171 9.24 -5.17 1.93
N MET A 172 8.24 -4.58 2.58
CA MET A 172 8.43 -3.65 3.69
C MET A 172 9.16 -4.27 4.89
N LEU A 173 8.88 -5.54 5.22
CA LEU A 173 9.56 -6.21 6.32
C LEU A 173 11.06 -6.34 6.03
N HIS A 174 11.43 -6.80 4.83
CA HIS A 174 12.83 -6.91 4.43
C HIS A 174 13.51 -5.53 4.33
N LEU A 175 12.85 -4.55 3.70
CA LEU A 175 13.37 -3.20 3.58
C LEU A 175 13.72 -2.62 4.96
N ILE A 176 12.80 -2.68 5.91
CA ILE A 176 12.97 -2.09 7.24
C ILE A 176 14.05 -2.81 8.03
N CYS A 177 13.97 -4.15 8.10
CA CYS A 177 14.86 -4.94 8.96
C CYS A 177 16.26 -5.14 8.37
N CYS A 178 16.39 -5.21 7.04
CA CYS A 178 17.64 -5.64 6.40
C CYS A 178 18.30 -4.51 5.59
N VAL A 179 17.55 -3.74 4.81
CA VAL A 179 18.11 -2.72 3.91
C VAL A 179 18.29 -1.37 4.60
N ARG A 180 17.26 -0.89 5.30
CA ARG A 180 17.33 0.38 6.05
C ARG A 180 18.21 0.26 7.30
N ALA A 181 18.10 -0.84 8.03
CA ALA A 181 18.87 -1.06 9.25
C ALA A 181 20.37 -1.03 8.96
N THR A 182 21.11 -0.28 9.78
CA THR A 182 22.57 -0.17 9.68
C THR A 182 23.31 -1.20 10.54
N ASP A 183 22.61 -1.84 11.46
CA ASP A 183 23.07 -2.85 12.41
C ASP A 183 22.49 -4.24 12.15
N TYR A 184 21.92 -4.46 10.95
CA TYR A 184 21.35 -5.75 10.60
C TYR A 184 22.42 -6.85 10.60
N ALA A 185 22.16 -7.89 11.36
CA ALA A 185 22.88 -9.16 11.28
C ALA A 185 21.85 -10.29 11.17
N PRO A 186 21.93 -11.16 10.15
CA PRO A 186 20.97 -12.23 10.00
C PRO A 186 21.03 -13.20 11.16
N ILE A 187 19.87 -13.62 11.65
CA ILE A 187 19.81 -14.75 12.58
C ILE A 187 20.22 -16.04 11.84
N LYS A 188 20.67 -17.05 12.55
CA LYS A 188 21.17 -18.32 11.98
C LYS A 188 20.21 -18.93 10.95
N ARG A 189 18.90 -18.79 11.13
CA ARG A 189 17.87 -19.29 10.20
C ARG A 189 17.93 -18.59 8.85
N TYR A 190 18.37 -17.34 8.79
CA TYR A 190 18.35 -16.43 7.65
C TYR A 190 19.74 -16.00 7.17
N GLU A 191 20.79 -16.80 7.48
CA GLU A 191 22.10 -16.66 6.83
C GLU A 191 21.99 -16.82 5.31
N ASP A 192 21.00 -17.62 4.84
CA ASP A 192 20.53 -17.63 3.46
C ASP A 192 19.32 -16.69 3.32
N GLU A 193 19.54 -15.56 2.68
CA GLU A 193 18.53 -14.52 2.47
C GLU A 193 17.33 -15.03 1.64
N ALA A 194 17.54 -15.97 0.72
CA ALA A 194 16.45 -16.58 -0.06
C ALA A 194 15.42 -17.27 0.84
N ARG A 195 15.86 -17.85 1.95
CA ARG A 195 14.97 -18.44 2.97
C ARG A 195 14.15 -17.36 3.68
N LEU A 196 14.69 -16.18 3.89
CA LEU A 196 13.93 -15.06 4.47
C LEU A 196 12.81 -14.62 3.53
N TYR A 197 13.11 -14.38 2.26
CA TYR A 197 12.11 -14.05 1.24
C TYR A 197 10.99 -15.08 1.15
N GLU A 198 11.35 -16.38 1.12
CA GLU A 198 10.33 -17.45 1.07
C GLU A 198 9.47 -17.48 2.35
N ASN A 199 10.05 -17.32 3.55
CA ASN A 199 9.26 -17.32 4.79
C ASN A 199 8.33 -16.11 4.87
N ILE A 200 8.77 -14.92 4.45
CA ILE A 200 7.91 -13.74 4.35
C ILE A 200 6.76 -14.03 3.36
N ALA A 201 7.04 -14.56 2.18
CA ALA A 201 6.01 -14.89 1.21
C ALA A 201 4.98 -15.88 1.76
N LEU A 202 5.42 -16.93 2.44
CA LEU A 202 4.53 -17.92 3.06
C LEU A 202 3.68 -17.33 4.19
N ALA A 203 4.24 -16.44 5.02
CA ALA A 203 3.49 -15.72 6.05
C ALA A 203 2.38 -14.87 5.41
N TYR A 204 2.69 -14.14 4.35
CA TYR A 204 1.70 -13.33 3.64
C TYR A 204 0.68 -14.17 2.86
N GLN A 205 1.03 -15.36 2.37
CA GLN A 205 0.04 -16.29 1.82
C GLN A 205 -1.00 -16.70 2.87
N LYS A 206 -0.56 -16.96 4.11
CA LYS A 206 -1.47 -17.21 5.24
C LYS A 206 -2.34 -16.00 5.54
N ALA A 207 -1.76 -14.78 5.54
CA ALA A 207 -2.51 -13.54 5.72
C ALA A 207 -3.60 -13.38 4.65
N VAL A 208 -3.27 -13.55 3.37
CA VAL A 208 -4.24 -13.47 2.26
C VAL A 208 -5.40 -14.45 2.47
N ARG A 209 -5.12 -15.71 2.85
CA ARG A 209 -6.16 -16.70 3.14
C ARG A 209 -7.02 -16.31 4.34
N ALA A 210 -6.40 -15.85 5.44
CA ALA A 210 -7.12 -15.47 6.64
C ALA A 210 -8.03 -14.26 6.40
N PHE A 211 -7.58 -13.24 5.66
CA PHE A 211 -8.43 -12.14 5.24
C PHE A 211 -9.57 -12.59 4.33
N TYR A 212 -9.29 -13.48 3.38
CA TYR A 212 -10.32 -14.03 2.50
C TYR A 212 -11.38 -14.81 3.27
N GLU A 213 -10.98 -15.65 4.22
CA GLU A 213 -11.87 -16.40 5.11
C GLU A 213 -12.69 -15.49 6.03
N ALA A 214 -12.13 -14.33 6.42
CA ALA A 214 -12.85 -13.28 7.14
C ALA A 214 -13.85 -12.50 6.25
N GLY A 215 -13.91 -12.78 4.94
CA GLY A 215 -14.81 -12.14 3.99
C GLY A 215 -14.17 -11.07 3.12
N CYS A 216 -12.86 -10.82 3.24
CA CYS A 216 -12.16 -9.82 2.43
C CYS A 216 -12.15 -10.21 0.95
N ARG A 217 -12.54 -9.26 0.10
CA ARG A 217 -12.48 -9.39 -1.37
C ARG A 217 -11.68 -8.28 -2.02
N TYR A 218 -11.21 -7.31 -1.22
CA TYR A 218 -10.37 -6.22 -1.66
C TYR A 218 -9.26 -5.96 -0.64
N LEU A 219 -8.03 -6.34 -0.97
CA LEU A 219 -6.84 -6.14 -0.16
C LEU A 219 -5.87 -5.22 -0.89
N GLN A 220 -5.25 -4.30 -0.18
CA GLN A 220 -4.19 -3.45 -0.71
C GLN A 220 -2.88 -3.70 0.03
N LEU A 221 -1.80 -3.84 -0.72
CA LEU A 221 -0.42 -3.91 -0.23
C LEU A 221 0.19 -2.51 -0.33
N ASP A 222 0.52 -1.88 0.80
CA ASP A 222 1.13 -0.56 0.83
C ASP A 222 2.65 -0.67 0.89
N ASP A 223 3.34 0.08 0.03
CA ASP A 223 4.77 -0.06 -0.16
C ASP A 223 5.48 1.28 -0.30
N THR A 224 6.56 1.49 0.44
CA THR A 224 7.47 2.62 0.26
C THR A 224 8.82 2.22 -0.31
N SER A 225 9.13 0.92 -0.42
CA SER A 225 10.42 0.45 -0.95
C SER A 225 10.63 0.92 -2.39
N TRP A 226 9.62 0.73 -3.22
CA TRP A 226 9.66 1.17 -4.61
C TRP A 226 9.76 2.70 -4.74
N GLY A 227 9.10 3.45 -3.84
CA GLY A 227 9.26 4.89 -3.76
C GLY A 227 10.68 5.32 -3.43
N GLU A 228 11.40 4.57 -2.58
CA GLU A 228 12.81 4.82 -2.28
C GLU A 228 13.73 4.41 -3.44
N PHE A 229 13.41 3.31 -4.11
CA PHE A 229 14.18 2.86 -5.29
C PHE A 229 13.94 3.76 -6.53
N CYS A 230 12.90 4.57 -6.55
CA CYS A 230 12.74 5.67 -7.51
C CYS A 230 13.63 6.89 -7.21
N ASP A 231 14.08 7.05 -5.97
CA ASP A 231 14.82 8.24 -5.52
C ASP A 231 16.31 8.09 -5.81
N PRO A 232 16.92 8.94 -6.69
CA PRO A 232 18.31 8.79 -7.09
C PRO A 232 19.31 8.88 -5.92
N GLU A 233 19.04 9.74 -4.93
CA GLU A 233 19.93 9.89 -3.77
C GLU A 233 19.87 8.67 -2.86
N LYS A 234 18.68 8.08 -2.68
CA LYS A 234 18.50 6.87 -1.88
C LYS A 234 19.11 5.66 -2.57
N ARG A 235 18.88 5.50 -3.90
CA ARG A 235 19.55 4.44 -4.68
C ARG A 235 21.06 4.49 -4.47
N LYS A 236 21.67 5.67 -4.70
CA LYS A 236 23.11 5.87 -4.52
C LYS A 236 23.56 5.55 -3.08
N ALA A 237 22.76 5.91 -2.07
CA ALA A 237 23.10 5.63 -0.67
C ALA A 237 23.07 4.12 -0.36
N TYR A 238 22.10 3.38 -0.89
CA TYR A 238 22.02 1.92 -0.75
C TYR A 238 23.13 1.20 -1.49
N GLU A 239 23.42 1.59 -2.74
CA GLU A 239 24.52 1.05 -3.54
C GLU A 239 25.89 1.30 -2.87
N ALA A 240 26.11 2.48 -2.28
CA ALA A 240 27.31 2.79 -1.51
C ALA A 240 27.49 1.90 -0.25
N ARG A 241 26.39 1.33 0.27
CA ARG A 241 26.41 0.33 1.34
C ARG A 241 26.57 -1.11 0.83
N GLY A 242 26.71 -1.30 -0.47
CA GLY A 242 26.96 -2.59 -1.11
C GLY A 242 25.68 -3.35 -1.53
N PHE A 243 24.49 -2.73 -1.48
CA PHE A 243 23.27 -3.35 -1.97
C PHE A 243 23.20 -3.33 -3.50
N ASP A 244 22.86 -4.47 -4.07
CA ASP A 244 22.51 -4.64 -5.48
C ASP A 244 20.99 -4.45 -5.61
N LEU A 245 20.55 -3.24 -5.98
CA LEU A 245 19.13 -2.89 -6.00
C LEU A 245 18.36 -3.66 -7.07
N ASP A 246 18.95 -3.92 -8.23
CA ASP A 246 18.28 -4.69 -9.29
C ASP A 246 17.97 -6.11 -8.81
N LYS A 247 18.90 -6.72 -8.05
CA LYS A 247 18.69 -8.02 -7.42
C LYS A 247 17.59 -7.97 -6.36
N ILE A 248 17.57 -6.94 -5.53
CA ILE A 248 16.54 -6.75 -4.49
C ILE A 248 15.18 -6.53 -5.12
N GLU A 249 15.07 -5.70 -6.14
CA GLU A 249 13.84 -5.42 -6.89
C GLU A 249 13.27 -6.70 -7.51
N CYS A 250 14.11 -7.52 -8.16
CA CYS A 250 13.71 -8.83 -8.69
C CYS A 250 13.24 -9.78 -7.58
N ALA A 251 13.92 -9.80 -6.43
CA ALA A 251 13.51 -10.62 -5.29
C ALA A 251 12.17 -10.16 -4.71
N TYR A 252 11.93 -8.85 -4.64
CA TYR A 252 10.65 -8.30 -4.15
C TYR A 252 9.49 -8.64 -5.09
N VAL A 253 9.65 -8.48 -6.40
CA VAL A 253 8.61 -8.90 -7.36
C VAL A 253 8.35 -10.40 -7.27
N THR A 254 9.40 -11.22 -7.17
CA THR A 254 9.27 -12.67 -7.00
C THR A 254 8.51 -13.02 -5.72
N MET A 255 8.84 -12.39 -4.60
CA MET A 255 8.19 -12.58 -3.31
C MET A 255 6.72 -12.17 -3.35
N ILE A 256 6.40 -11.01 -3.94
CA ILE A 256 5.02 -10.54 -4.09
C ILE A 256 4.22 -11.49 -4.97
N ASN A 257 4.75 -11.90 -6.11
CA ASN A 257 4.09 -12.86 -6.99
C ASN A 257 3.86 -14.22 -6.29
N ARG A 258 4.81 -14.65 -5.43
CA ARG A 258 4.64 -15.83 -4.58
C ARG A 258 3.49 -15.68 -3.59
N VAL A 259 3.30 -14.49 -3.01
CA VAL A 259 2.12 -14.19 -2.17
C VAL A 259 0.82 -14.31 -2.98
N LEU A 260 0.80 -13.75 -4.20
CA LEU A 260 -0.38 -13.75 -5.07
C LEU A 260 -0.83 -15.14 -5.53
N GLU A 261 0.03 -16.17 -5.45
CA GLU A 261 -0.38 -17.57 -5.69
C GLU A 261 -1.47 -18.05 -4.70
N ALA A 262 -1.60 -17.40 -3.54
CA ALA A 262 -2.65 -17.71 -2.57
C ALA A 262 -3.94 -16.93 -2.80
N LYS A 263 -3.97 -15.98 -3.76
CA LYS A 263 -5.11 -15.11 -4.04
C LYS A 263 -6.24 -15.90 -4.70
N PRO A 264 -7.45 -15.97 -4.11
CA PRO A 264 -8.62 -16.53 -4.79
C PRO A 264 -9.06 -15.67 -5.98
N ALA A 265 -9.73 -16.29 -6.95
CA ALA A 265 -10.10 -15.64 -8.20
C ALA A 265 -11.09 -14.46 -8.04
N ASP A 266 -11.92 -14.48 -6.99
CA ASP A 266 -12.89 -13.44 -6.65
C ASP A 266 -12.34 -12.38 -5.67
N MET A 267 -11.04 -12.44 -5.34
CA MET A 267 -10.35 -11.45 -4.53
C MET A 267 -9.50 -10.54 -5.41
N THR A 268 -9.57 -9.23 -5.18
CA THR A 268 -8.67 -8.24 -5.79
C THR A 268 -7.56 -7.89 -4.82
N ILE A 269 -6.32 -7.92 -5.29
CA ILE A 269 -5.14 -7.45 -4.54
C ILE A 269 -4.44 -6.35 -5.33
N THR A 270 -4.39 -5.15 -4.77
CA THR A 270 -3.72 -3.98 -5.35
C THR A 270 -2.46 -3.62 -4.59
N MET A 271 -1.62 -2.76 -5.15
CA MET A 271 -0.43 -2.23 -4.49
C MET A 271 -0.42 -0.70 -4.58
N HIS A 272 -0.18 -0.05 -3.45
CA HIS A 272 0.08 1.39 -3.42
C HIS A 272 1.58 1.66 -3.25
N ILE A 273 2.12 2.46 -4.15
CA ILE A 273 3.52 2.91 -4.09
C ILE A 273 3.59 4.29 -3.47
N CYS A 274 3.99 4.32 -2.20
CA CYS A 274 4.06 5.54 -1.41
C CYS A 274 5.46 6.17 -1.46
N ARG A 275 5.51 7.50 -1.43
CA ARG A 275 6.75 8.29 -1.34
C ARG A 275 6.96 8.93 0.02
N GLY A 276 6.19 8.46 1.00
CA GLY A 276 6.15 9.00 2.34
C GLY A 276 5.01 9.99 2.56
N ASN A 277 4.35 9.83 3.71
CA ASN A 277 3.24 10.69 4.11
C ASN A 277 3.22 10.87 5.62
N PHE A 278 3.87 11.92 6.09
CA PHE A 278 3.93 12.29 7.50
C PHE A 278 3.75 13.80 7.65
N ARG A 279 2.67 14.21 8.32
CA ARG A 279 2.33 15.62 8.54
C ARG A 279 2.47 16.47 7.27
N SER A 280 1.86 15.99 6.19
CA SER A 280 1.88 16.62 4.85
C SER A 280 3.26 16.67 4.17
N THR A 281 4.27 15.98 4.68
CA THR A 281 5.60 15.90 4.07
C THR A 281 5.85 14.52 3.43
N TRP A 282 6.96 14.40 2.74
CA TRP A 282 7.42 13.15 2.09
C TRP A 282 8.92 12.95 2.34
N PHE A 283 9.44 11.77 2.01
CA PHE A 283 10.85 11.45 2.20
C PHE A 283 11.56 10.89 0.95
N SER A 284 10.83 10.64 -0.15
CA SER A 284 11.43 10.23 -1.43
C SER A 284 10.78 10.92 -2.62
N SER A 285 11.58 11.08 -3.69
CA SER A 285 11.18 11.71 -4.95
C SER A 285 11.91 11.03 -6.11
N GLY A 286 11.42 11.19 -7.34
CA GLY A 286 11.93 10.57 -8.55
C GLY A 286 10.81 9.93 -9.36
N GLY A 287 10.98 9.88 -10.69
CA GLY A 287 10.05 9.17 -11.58
C GLY A 287 10.10 7.64 -11.37
N TYR A 288 9.14 6.93 -11.93
CA TYR A 288 9.08 5.46 -11.80
C TYR A 288 10.00 4.72 -12.76
N GLU A 289 10.73 5.43 -13.65
CA GLU A 289 11.60 4.85 -14.69
C GLU A 289 12.57 3.79 -14.15
N PRO A 290 13.27 3.99 -13.02
CA PRO A 290 14.25 3.01 -12.53
C PRO A 290 13.63 1.64 -12.18
N VAL A 291 12.37 1.60 -11.77
CA VAL A 291 11.70 0.39 -11.28
C VAL A 291 10.63 -0.16 -12.22
N ALA A 292 10.24 0.61 -13.24
CA ALA A 292 9.05 0.35 -14.04
C ALA A 292 9.06 -1.00 -14.77
N GLU A 293 10.17 -1.37 -15.39
CA GLU A 293 10.27 -2.63 -16.13
C GLU A 293 10.12 -3.84 -15.20
N ILE A 294 10.80 -3.79 -14.04
CA ILE A 294 10.76 -4.88 -13.05
C ILE A 294 9.41 -4.90 -12.34
N LEU A 295 8.96 -3.76 -11.80
CA LEU A 295 7.75 -3.68 -11.00
C LEU A 295 6.50 -3.82 -11.86
N PHE A 296 6.27 -2.88 -12.79
CA PHE A 296 5.02 -2.86 -13.58
C PHE A 296 4.97 -4.00 -14.59
N GLY A 297 6.12 -4.35 -15.18
CA GLY A 297 6.23 -5.45 -16.13
C GLY A 297 6.22 -6.84 -15.49
N GLY A 298 6.64 -6.97 -14.23
CA GLY A 298 6.84 -8.25 -13.55
C GLY A 298 5.88 -8.58 -12.42
N CYS A 299 5.27 -7.59 -11.76
CA CYS A 299 4.37 -7.81 -10.62
C CYS A 299 2.93 -8.04 -11.07
N HIS A 300 2.28 -9.10 -10.56
CA HIS A 300 0.97 -9.57 -11.02
C HIS A 300 -0.20 -9.13 -10.12
N VAL A 301 -0.09 -7.99 -9.46
CA VAL A 301 -1.23 -7.37 -8.74
C VAL A 301 -2.33 -6.96 -9.72
N ASP A 302 -3.56 -6.83 -9.23
CA ASP A 302 -4.71 -6.43 -10.07
C ASP A 302 -4.71 -4.93 -10.42
N GLY A 303 -3.97 -4.12 -9.66
CA GLY A 303 -3.82 -2.69 -9.94
C GLY A 303 -2.77 -2.01 -9.07
N PHE A 304 -2.28 -0.88 -9.56
CA PHE A 304 -1.32 -0.02 -8.88
C PHE A 304 -1.93 1.34 -8.54
N PHE A 305 -1.82 1.76 -7.29
CA PHE A 305 -2.08 3.11 -6.82
C PHE A 305 -0.77 3.89 -6.85
N LEU A 306 -0.65 4.86 -7.74
CA LEU A 306 0.59 5.56 -8.02
C LEU A 306 0.47 7.05 -7.72
N GLU A 307 1.43 7.59 -6.97
CA GLU A 307 1.51 9.03 -6.69
C GLU A 307 1.95 9.81 -7.92
N TYR A 308 1.10 10.74 -8.38
CA TYR A 308 1.36 11.64 -9.51
C TYR A 308 0.84 13.07 -9.28
N ASP A 309 0.74 13.50 -8.01
CA ASP A 309 0.19 14.81 -7.62
C ASP A 309 1.13 15.99 -7.90
N SER A 310 2.41 15.74 -8.19
CA SER A 310 3.41 16.79 -8.42
C SER A 310 4.56 16.28 -9.28
N ASP A 311 5.41 17.21 -9.73
CA ASP A 311 6.58 16.94 -10.58
C ASP A 311 7.61 15.99 -9.93
N ARG A 312 7.55 15.80 -8.60
CA ARG A 312 8.44 14.85 -7.91
C ARG A 312 8.25 13.39 -8.36
N ALA A 313 7.12 13.07 -8.98
CA ALA A 313 6.79 11.72 -9.46
C ALA A 313 7.22 11.47 -10.91
N GLY A 314 7.76 12.47 -11.62
CA GLY A 314 8.12 12.35 -13.03
C GLY A 314 6.91 12.31 -13.97
N GLY A 315 7.13 11.83 -15.19
CA GLY A 315 6.11 11.68 -16.24
C GLY A 315 5.39 10.33 -16.20
N PHE A 316 4.52 10.11 -17.20
CA PHE A 316 3.71 8.89 -17.32
C PHE A 316 4.33 7.82 -18.22
N GLU A 317 5.51 8.07 -18.80
CA GLU A 317 6.22 7.13 -19.69
C GLU A 317 6.44 5.74 -19.07
N PRO A 318 6.72 5.61 -17.75
CA PRO A 318 6.84 4.32 -17.10
C PRO A 318 5.60 3.42 -17.21
N LEU A 319 4.41 4.00 -17.39
CA LEU A 319 3.15 3.26 -17.53
C LEU A 319 3.11 2.36 -18.78
N LYS A 320 3.99 2.57 -19.77
CA LYS A 320 4.14 1.68 -20.94
C LYS A 320 4.47 0.22 -20.55
N HIS A 321 4.99 -0.01 -19.34
CA HIS A 321 5.29 -1.36 -18.83
C HIS A 321 4.08 -2.05 -18.18
N ILE A 322 2.99 -1.32 -17.93
CA ILE A 322 1.70 -1.87 -17.46
C ILE A 322 1.12 -2.79 -18.53
N LYS A 323 0.58 -3.93 -18.10
CA LYS A 323 -0.09 -4.92 -18.96
C LYS A 323 -1.60 -4.86 -18.75
N ASP A 324 -2.12 -5.72 -17.90
CA ASP A 324 -3.56 -5.87 -17.64
C ASP A 324 -3.99 -5.21 -16.33
N GLN A 325 -3.04 -4.70 -15.54
CA GLN A 325 -3.29 -4.07 -14.25
C GLN A 325 -4.04 -2.74 -14.44
N ARG A 326 -4.94 -2.40 -13.53
CA ARG A 326 -5.47 -1.05 -13.45
C ARG A 326 -4.44 -0.09 -12.85
N VAL A 327 -4.44 1.14 -13.35
CA VAL A 327 -3.62 2.23 -12.83
C VAL A 327 -4.53 3.24 -12.15
N VAL A 328 -4.41 3.35 -10.84
CA VAL A 328 -5.16 4.31 -10.03
C VAL A 328 -4.27 5.53 -9.82
N LEU A 329 -4.56 6.58 -10.59
CA LEU A 329 -3.76 7.79 -10.65
C LEU A 329 -4.01 8.66 -9.41
N GLY A 330 -3.02 8.81 -8.58
CA GLY A 330 -3.01 9.68 -7.41
C GLY A 330 -2.70 11.12 -7.80
N LEU A 331 -3.64 11.80 -8.42
CA LEU A 331 -3.49 13.16 -8.96
C LEU A 331 -3.94 14.25 -8.00
N VAL A 332 -4.74 13.91 -6.99
CA VAL A 332 -5.25 14.86 -5.99
C VAL A 332 -4.41 14.75 -4.73
N THR A 333 -3.70 15.82 -4.38
CA THR A 333 -2.79 15.77 -3.23
C THR A 333 -3.53 15.61 -1.90
N SER A 334 -2.99 14.80 -1.00
CA SER A 334 -3.43 14.72 0.41
C SER A 334 -2.57 15.59 1.33
N LYS A 335 -1.76 16.51 0.79
CA LYS A 335 -0.76 17.29 1.55
C LYS A 335 -1.17 18.75 1.78
N THR A 336 -2.08 19.29 0.99
CA THR A 336 -2.59 20.65 1.12
C THR A 336 -4.11 20.68 1.04
N ALA A 337 -4.74 21.70 1.63
CA ALA A 337 -6.20 21.87 1.62
C ALA A 337 -6.75 22.39 0.29
N ASP A 338 -5.90 22.98 -0.56
CA ASP A 338 -6.31 23.54 -1.84
C ASP A 338 -6.90 22.46 -2.74
N LEU A 339 -8.03 22.76 -3.37
CA LEU A 339 -8.64 21.90 -4.36
C LEU A 339 -7.97 22.08 -5.72
N GLU A 340 -7.68 20.99 -6.37
CA GLU A 340 -7.14 20.96 -7.72
C GLU A 340 -8.19 21.43 -8.75
N ASN A 341 -7.70 22.01 -9.85
CA ASN A 341 -8.56 22.37 -10.96
C ASN A 341 -8.98 21.10 -11.74
N LYS A 342 -10.29 20.92 -11.97
CA LYS A 342 -10.83 19.74 -12.65
C LYS A 342 -10.26 19.55 -14.05
N ASP A 343 -10.12 20.62 -14.83
CA ASP A 343 -9.63 20.54 -16.20
C ASP A 343 -8.16 20.14 -16.26
N ASP A 344 -7.37 20.57 -15.27
CA ASP A 344 -5.97 20.17 -15.19
C ASP A 344 -5.84 18.68 -14.81
N ILE A 345 -6.66 18.18 -13.88
CA ILE A 345 -6.70 16.74 -13.58
C ILE A 345 -7.13 15.93 -14.81
N LYS A 346 -8.15 16.37 -15.55
CA LYS A 346 -8.59 15.68 -16.80
C LYS A 346 -7.48 15.63 -17.84
N LYS A 347 -6.75 16.74 -18.06
CA LYS A 347 -5.58 16.76 -18.95
C LYS A 347 -4.51 15.75 -18.52
N ARG A 348 -4.24 15.63 -17.21
CA ARG A 348 -3.29 14.65 -16.69
C ARG A 348 -3.75 13.20 -16.92
N ILE A 349 -5.07 12.94 -16.82
CA ILE A 349 -5.65 11.64 -17.18
C ILE A 349 -5.47 11.36 -18.69
N GLU A 350 -5.71 12.36 -19.56
CA GLU A 350 -5.48 12.25 -21.01
C GLU A 350 -4.00 12.01 -21.36
N GLU A 351 -3.08 12.63 -20.61
CA GLU A 351 -1.65 12.36 -20.77
C GLU A 351 -1.29 10.92 -20.41
N ALA A 352 -1.80 10.41 -19.30
CA ALA A 352 -1.60 9.02 -18.88
C ALA A 352 -2.23 8.02 -19.89
N ALA A 353 -3.36 8.39 -20.50
CA ALA A 353 -4.07 7.59 -21.51
C ALA A 353 -3.28 7.40 -22.80
N LYS A 354 -2.17 8.11 -23.00
CA LYS A 354 -1.25 7.86 -24.13
C LYS A 354 -0.40 6.60 -23.94
N PHE A 355 -0.29 6.10 -22.72
CA PHE A 355 0.57 4.95 -22.36
C PHE A 355 -0.23 3.71 -21.98
N VAL A 356 -1.42 3.88 -21.40
CA VAL A 356 -2.35 2.79 -21.06
C VAL A 356 -3.78 3.17 -21.47
N PRO A 357 -4.62 2.21 -21.87
CA PRO A 357 -6.00 2.51 -22.24
C PRO A 357 -6.78 3.24 -21.13
N LEU A 358 -7.64 4.19 -21.50
CA LEU A 358 -8.44 4.97 -20.54
C LEU A 358 -9.30 4.09 -19.63
N ASP A 359 -9.73 2.93 -20.10
CA ASP A 359 -10.52 1.97 -19.32
C ASP A 359 -9.70 1.16 -18.32
N GLN A 360 -8.37 1.25 -18.32
CA GLN A 360 -7.48 0.78 -17.25
C GLN A 360 -7.19 1.88 -16.21
N LEU A 361 -7.49 3.16 -16.51
CA LEU A 361 -7.22 4.26 -15.59
C LEU A 361 -8.35 4.46 -14.58
N CYS A 362 -7.97 4.85 -13.37
CA CYS A 362 -8.84 5.24 -12.26
C CYS A 362 -8.24 6.48 -11.58
N LEU A 363 -8.98 7.12 -10.69
CA LEU A 363 -8.55 8.33 -9.98
C LEU A 363 -8.61 8.12 -8.46
N THR A 364 -7.63 8.67 -7.72
CA THR A 364 -7.53 8.57 -6.26
C THR A 364 -6.81 9.81 -5.69
N PRO A 365 -6.91 10.06 -4.37
CA PRO A 365 -5.93 10.90 -3.69
C PRO A 365 -4.52 10.33 -3.89
N GLN A 366 -3.51 11.18 -3.88
CA GLN A 366 -2.11 10.79 -4.07
C GLN A 366 -1.66 9.74 -3.04
N CYS A 367 -2.11 9.85 -1.80
CA CYS A 367 -1.87 8.93 -0.70
C CYS A 367 -3.09 8.90 0.22
N GLY A 368 -3.06 8.14 1.31
CA GLY A 368 -4.00 8.29 2.40
C GLY A 368 -3.90 9.68 3.08
N PHE A 369 -4.91 10.08 3.82
CA PHE A 369 -4.92 11.38 4.51
C PHE A 369 -4.16 11.35 5.84
N SER A 370 -3.90 10.17 6.44
CA SER A 370 -3.21 10.07 7.73
C SER A 370 -2.55 8.69 7.92
N SER A 371 -1.31 8.54 7.45
CA SER A 371 -0.56 7.28 7.54
C SER A 371 0.01 7.00 8.93
N THR A 372 -0.04 7.98 9.84
CA THR A 372 0.37 7.86 11.25
C THR A 372 -0.66 8.53 12.15
N GLU A 373 -0.59 8.23 13.46
CA GLU A 373 -1.52 8.81 14.44
C GLU A 373 -1.42 10.33 14.56
N GLU A 374 -0.27 10.93 14.20
CA GLU A 374 -0.07 12.38 14.23
C GLU A 374 -0.84 13.13 13.13
N GLY A 375 -1.31 12.42 12.10
CA GLY A 375 -2.14 12.97 11.05
C GLY A 375 -1.42 13.87 10.05
N ASN A 376 -2.20 14.75 9.43
CA ASN A 376 -1.76 15.74 8.45
C ASN A 376 -2.21 17.15 8.86
N ILE A 377 -1.82 18.17 8.07
CA ILE A 377 -2.23 19.57 8.31
C ILE A 377 -3.62 19.91 7.76
N LEU A 378 -4.22 19.02 6.96
CA LEU A 378 -5.57 19.16 6.45
C LEU A 378 -6.61 18.96 7.56
N THR A 379 -7.78 19.57 7.39
CA THR A 379 -8.96 19.28 8.21
C THR A 379 -9.75 18.10 7.66
N GLU A 380 -10.62 17.52 8.47
CA GLU A 380 -11.56 16.49 8.01
C GLU A 380 -12.45 17.00 6.86
N ASP A 381 -12.87 18.28 6.89
CA ASP A 381 -13.69 18.86 5.83
C ASP A 381 -12.92 18.94 4.50
N ASP A 382 -11.63 19.27 4.53
CA ASP A 382 -10.78 19.31 3.35
C ASP A 382 -10.65 17.92 2.70
N GLN A 383 -10.44 16.86 3.49
CA GLN A 383 -10.39 15.49 2.92
C GLN A 383 -11.70 15.11 2.24
N TRP A 384 -12.85 15.47 2.81
CA TRP A 384 -14.15 15.17 2.21
C TRP A 384 -14.41 15.98 0.94
N LYS A 385 -13.97 17.25 0.87
CA LYS A 385 -14.02 18.08 -0.35
C LYS A 385 -13.19 17.45 -1.47
N LYS A 386 -11.99 16.97 -1.17
CA LYS A 386 -11.11 16.30 -2.16
C LYS A 386 -11.73 15.01 -2.69
N LEU A 387 -12.35 14.20 -1.84
CA LEU A 387 -13.03 12.96 -2.27
C LEU A 387 -14.26 13.26 -3.15
N ARG A 388 -15.02 14.30 -2.84
CA ARG A 388 -16.11 14.76 -3.72
C ARG A 388 -15.59 15.22 -5.08
N LEU A 389 -14.51 16.01 -5.10
CA LEU A 389 -13.85 16.44 -6.33
C LEU A 389 -13.40 15.24 -7.19
N ILE A 390 -12.76 14.24 -6.59
CA ILE A 390 -12.31 13.02 -7.27
C ILE A 390 -13.49 12.28 -7.90
N ARG A 391 -14.57 12.10 -7.15
CA ARG A 391 -15.79 11.46 -7.64
C ARG A 391 -16.38 12.22 -8.82
N GLU A 392 -16.56 13.54 -8.70
CA GLU A 392 -17.11 14.39 -9.77
C GLU A 392 -16.27 14.30 -11.04
N ILE A 393 -14.94 14.37 -10.95
CA ILE A 393 -14.05 14.21 -12.11
C ILE A 393 -14.21 12.81 -12.73
N ALA A 394 -14.24 11.77 -11.90
CA ALA A 394 -14.36 10.41 -12.39
C ALA A 394 -15.70 10.17 -13.09
N GLU A 395 -16.81 10.70 -12.55
CA GLU A 395 -18.13 10.63 -13.18
C GLU A 395 -18.18 11.39 -14.53
N GLU A 396 -17.38 12.47 -14.69
CA GLU A 396 -17.28 13.22 -15.94
C GLU A 396 -16.39 12.53 -16.99
N VAL A 397 -15.35 11.80 -16.57
CA VAL A 397 -14.37 11.16 -17.49
C VAL A 397 -14.81 9.77 -17.94
N TRP A 398 -15.43 8.97 -17.07
CA TRP A 398 -15.78 7.56 -17.34
C TRP A 398 -17.30 7.32 -17.39
N GLN A 399 -18.04 8.19 -17.99
CA GLN A 399 -19.51 8.07 -18.20
C GLN A 399 -19.94 6.76 -18.85
#